data_18d8621248891f3d1d20f76d27e2e9e2
#
_entry.id   18d8621248891f3d1d20f76d27e2e9e2
#
_cell.length_a   1.000
_cell.length_b   1.000
_cell.length_c   1.000
_cell.angle_alpha   90.00
_cell.angle_beta   90.00
_cell.angle_gamma   90.00
#
_symmetry.space_group_name_H-M   'P 1'
#
loop_
_entity.id
_entity.type
_entity.pdbx_description
1 polymer ?
#
loop_
_entity_poly.entity_id
_entity_poly.type
_entity_poly.pdbx_seq_one_letter_code
_entity_poly.pdbx_strand_id
1 'polypeptide(L)'
;MNKKKILLFMLMMTMSFNINAAPSASFAETINNENIEVIATYDNDMPQDIKKIYKPKHTGEGVSYFDYIFIKARVSNLREKPDPNSQIVGKYTYDSKLKVLEKVRYQGNIWYLAEDTNGTKGYIAASQTEKRDFRFQMALDKIHDLENFINKSLDEGATLMSVNTYAPNPSNVNPKRQKDKYGTSLDQNLLGISKKGEQIIIPDRSVVRIIENRGDKAIVKALSIPEELEVSKAKLSTYPSIKKGFRKVVAIDVENQNFMVFEKSRQTNEWDLISYVYTKTGIDSELGYETPKGFFTVPVVKYVMPYTDETGQKAGTAKFAIRFCGGGYLHGTPINVQEEVNKEFFLRQKEFTLGTYTGTRKCVRTSEGHAKFLFDWLVGSPNKDSNDQKLSENAYFIVF
;
A
#
# COMPACT_ATOMS: atom_id res chain seq x y z
N MET A 1 -56.85 -47.50 44.67
CA MET A 1 -56.26 -47.83 43.34
C MET A 1 -54.86 -47.24 43.28
N ASN A 2 -53.86 -48.10 43.52
CA ASN A 2 -52.43 -47.69 43.62
C ASN A 2 -51.78 -47.86 42.30
N LYS A 3 -51.18 -46.77 41.78
CA LYS A 3 -50.26 -46.82 40.66
C LYS A 3 -48.83 -46.83 41.20
N LYS A 4 -48.12 -47.93 41.05
CA LYS A 4 -46.71 -48.11 41.35
C LYS A 4 -45.88 -47.36 40.29
N LYS A 5 -44.99 -46.42 40.73
CA LYS A 5 -43.94 -45.85 39.93
C LYS A 5 -42.77 -46.84 39.93
N ILE A 6 -42.37 -47.28 38.72
CA ILE A 6 -41.14 -48.03 38.50
C ILE A 6 -40.06 -46.97 38.20
N LEU A 7 -39.06 -46.93 39.08
CA LEU A 7 -37.86 -46.05 38.91
C LEU A 7 -36.79 -46.88 38.19
N LEU A 8 -36.49 -46.51 36.92
CA LEU A 8 -35.45 -47.15 36.15
C LEU A 8 -34.14 -46.36 36.38
N PHE A 9 -33.19 -46.96 37.10
CA PHE A 9 -31.84 -46.43 37.28
C PHE A 9 -31.03 -46.71 35.99
N MET A 10 -30.74 -45.67 35.20
CA MET A 10 -29.85 -45.78 34.08
C MET A 10 -28.46 -45.41 34.57
N LEU A 11 -27.58 -46.40 34.70
CA LEU A 11 -26.17 -46.26 35.04
C LEU A 11 -25.44 -45.72 33.81
N MET A 12 -25.14 -44.39 33.78
CA MET A 12 -24.27 -43.83 32.78
C MET A 12 -22.81 -44.13 33.16
N MET A 13 -22.21 -45.07 32.46
CA MET A 13 -20.75 -45.26 32.44
C MET A 13 -20.13 -44.14 31.62
N THR A 14 -19.54 -43.15 32.28
CA THR A 14 -18.67 -42.15 31.62
C THR A 14 -17.35 -42.81 31.31
N MET A 15 -17.18 -43.24 30.06
CA MET A 15 -15.85 -43.52 29.51
C MET A 15 -15.14 -42.19 29.27
N SER A 16 -14.21 -41.85 30.13
CA SER A 16 -13.23 -40.77 29.89
C SER A 16 -12.25 -41.22 28.80
N PHE A 17 -12.46 -40.78 27.58
CA PHE A 17 -11.42 -40.86 26.56
C PHE A 17 -10.36 -39.82 26.90
N ASN A 18 -9.24 -40.23 27.47
CA ASN A 18 -8.03 -39.49 27.46
C ASN A 18 -7.49 -39.43 26.01
N ILE A 19 -7.87 -38.40 25.28
CA ILE A 19 -7.18 -38.05 24.06
C ILE A 19 -5.86 -37.40 24.51
N ASN A 20 -4.81 -38.20 24.63
CA ASN A 20 -3.45 -37.69 24.60
C ASN A 20 -3.28 -37.09 23.21
N ALA A 21 -3.47 -35.77 23.09
CA ALA A 21 -2.96 -35.02 21.97
C ALA A 21 -1.43 -35.14 22.02
N ALA A 22 -0.88 -35.95 21.11
CA ALA A 22 0.54 -35.93 20.86
C ALA A 22 0.91 -34.47 20.53
N PRO A 23 2.00 -33.91 21.09
CA PRO A 23 2.47 -32.59 20.69
C PRO A 23 2.73 -32.65 19.18
N SER A 24 2.20 -31.69 18.45
CA SER A 24 2.51 -31.49 17.04
C SER A 24 4.04 -31.38 16.95
N ALA A 25 4.70 -32.43 16.48
CA ALA A 25 6.12 -32.38 16.19
C ALA A 25 6.32 -31.16 15.27
N SER A 26 7.18 -30.24 15.67
CA SER A 26 7.51 -29.09 14.83
C SER A 26 8.04 -29.65 13.51
N PHE A 27 7.60 -29.09 12.39
CA PHE A 27 8.02 -29.49 11.03
C PHE A 27 9.54 -29.51 10.88
N ALA A 28 10.26 -28.82 11.77
CA ALA A 28 11.71 -28.80 11.88
C ALA A 28 12.37 -30.09 12.43
N GLU A 29 11.64 -30.94 13.14
CA GLU A 29 12.29 -32.10 13.82
C GLU A 29 12.48 -33.34 12.96
N THR A 30 11.93 -33.38 11.75
CA THR A 30 12.01 -34.59 10.89
C THR A 30 13.02 -34.46 9.73
N ILE A 31 13.69 -33.32 9.58
CA ILE A 31 14.71 -33.15 8.55
C ILE A 31 16.06 -33.34 9.22
N ASN A 32 16.83 -34.36 8.82
CA ASN A 32 18.24 -34.42 9.10
C ASN A 32 18.89 -33.16 8.53
N ASN A 33 19.21 -32.20 9.43
CA ASN A 33 19.66 -30.82 9.14
C ASN A 33 21.10 -30.75 8.60
N GLU A 34 21.57 -31.76 7.88
CA GLU A 34 22.89 -31.73 7.26
C GLU A 34 22.84 -30.69 6.12
N ASN A 35 23.39 -29.48 6.43
CA ASN A 35 23.74 -28.42 5.49
C ASN A 35 22.65 -27.40 5.05
N ILE A 36 21.55 -27.18 5.77
CA ILE A 36 20.66 -26.03 5.54
C ILE A 36 21.15 -24.87 6.41
N GLU A 37 21.67 -23.80 5.78
CA GLU A 37 22.07 -22.56 6.43
C GLU A 37 20.88 -21.59 6.46
N VAL A 38 20.36 -21.25 7.64
CA VAL A 38 19.35 -20.17 7.78
C VAL A 38 20.04 -18.81 7.66
N ILE A 39 19.69 -18.06 6.62
CA ILE A 39 20.24 -16.71 6.35
C ILE A 39 19.42 -15.64 7.08
N ALA A 40 18.09 -15.80 7.12
CA ALA A 40 17.18 -14.88 7.79
C ALA A 40 15.88 -15.58 8.20
N THR A 41 15.30 -15.12 9.30
CA THR A 41 13.95 -15.47 9.75
C THR A 41 13.05 -14.25 9.64
N TYR A 42 11.74 -14.48 9.41
CA TYR A 42 10.76 -13.42 9.22
C TYR A 42 9.62 -13.59 10.23
N ASP A 43 9.44 -12.53 11.01
CA ASP A 43 8.34 -12.44 11.95
C ASP A 43 7.12 -11.88 11.21
N ASN A 44 6.03 -12.66 11.23
CA ASN A 44 4.76 -12.25 10.66
C ASN A 44 3.73 -11.95 11.76
N ASP A 45 4.19 -11.60 12.97
CA ASP A 45 3.29 -11.23 14.04
C ASP A 45 2.62 -9.89 13.77
N MET A 46 1.35 -9.84 14.13
CA MET A 46 0.55 -8.63 13.98
C MET A 46 1.07 -7.55 14.94
N PRO A 47 1.40 -6.33 14.46
CA PRO A 47 1.72 -5.23 15.36
C PRO A 47 0.61 -5.01 16.38
N GLN A 48 0.96 -4.82 17.66
CA GLN A 48 0.00 -4.73 18.77
C GLN A 48 -0.93 -3.50 18.65
N ASP A 49 -0.49 -2.46 17.92
CA ASP A 49 -1.22 -1.20 17.77
C ASP A 49 -2.24 -1.21 16.63
N ILE A 50 -2.46 -2.36 15.97
CA ILE A 50 -3.50 -2.46 14.94
C ILE A 50 -4.88 -2.44 15.58
N LYS A 51 -5.60 -1.34 15.41
CA LYS A 51 -6.98 -1.18 15.88
C LYS A 51 -8.01 -1.78 14.93
N LYS A 52 -7.72 -1.76 13.63
CA LYS A 52 -8.66 -2.18 12.59
C LYS A 52 -7.91 -2.75 11.39
N ILE A 53 -8.34 -3.94 10.96
CA ILE A 53 -7.87 -4.57 9.74
C ILE A 53 -9.02 -4.64 8.75
N TYR A 54 -8.80 -4.15 7.55
CA TYR A 54 -9.70 -4.33 6.44
C TYR A 54 -9.22 -5.49 5.56
N LYS A 55 -10.10 -6.48 5.33
CA LYS A 55 -9.83 -7.60 4.44
C LYS A 55 -10.54 -7.38 3.11
N PRO A 56 -9.82 -7.33 1.97
CA PRO A 56 -10.43 -7.17 0.65
C PRO A 56 -11.41 -8.29 0.34
N LYS A 57 -12.60 -7.93 -0.13
CA LYS A 57 -13.69 -8.89 -0.38
C LYS A 57 -13.38 -9.88 -1.51
N HIS A 58 -12.60 -9.44 -2.51
CA HIS A 58 -12.45 -10.17 -3.79
C HIS A 58 -11.13 -10.93 -3.92
N THR A 59 -10.15 -10.71 -3.06
CA THR A 59 -8.84 -11.38 -3.17
C THR A 59 -8.83 -12.81 -2.64
N GLY A 60 -9.84 -13.23 -1.89
CA GLY A 60 -9.89 -14.55 -1.23
C GLY A 60 -8.87 -14.72 -0.10
N GLU A 61 -7.74 -14.06 -0.22
CA GLU A 61 -6.65 -14.01 0.74
C GLU A 61 -6.75 -12.69 1.48
N GLY A 62 -7.18 -12.61 2.66
CA GLY A 62 -7.03 -11.38 3.44
C GLY A 62 -5.57 -10.92 3.35
N VAL A 63 -5.28 -9.64 3.52
CA VAL A 63 -3.90 -9.17 3.68
C VAL A 63 -3.41 -9.72 5.00
N SER A 64 -2.75 -10.85 4.96
CA SER A 64 -2.40 -11.61 6.17
C SER A 64 -0.89 -11.74 6.35
N TYR A 65 -0.11 -11.39 5.32
CA TYR A 65 1.32 -11.59 5.33
C TYR A 65 2.04 -10.25 5.40
N PHE A 66 2.80 -10.02 6.46
CA PHE A 66 3.68 -8.86 6.56
C PHE A 66 4.94 -9.07 5.75
N ASP A 67 5.49 -10.30 5.85
CA ASP A 67 6.58 -10.78 5.02
C ASP A 67 6.03 -11.83 4.07
N TYR A 68 6.12 -11.58 2.77
CA TYR A 68 5.62 -12.49 1.77
C TYR A 68 6.52 -12.54 0.54
N ILE A 69 6.38 -13.63 -0.19
CA ILE A 69 6.91 -13.78 -1.55
C ILE A 69 5.75 -13.87 -2.52
N PHE A 70 5.96 -13.40 -3.74
CA PHE A 70 5.07 -13.70 -4.84
C PHE A 70 5.81 -14.44 -5.96
N ILE A 71 5.05 -15.24 -6.72
CA ILE A 71 5.59 -16.11 -7.77
C ILE A 71 5.79 -15.31 -9.05
N LYS A 72 7.02 -15.34 -9.59
CA LYS A 72 7.41 -14.72 -10.88
C LYS A 72 7.35 -15.68 -12.05
N ALA A 73 7.45 -16.96 -11.78
CA ALA A 73 7.37 -17.99 -12.80
C ALA A 73 5.91 -18.34 -13.15
N ARG A 74 5.68 -18.90 -14.35
CA ARG A 74 4.34 -19.36 -14.72
C ARG A 74 3.76 -20.34 -13.71
N VAL A 75 4.59 -21.27 -13.22
CA VAL A 75 4.28 -22.20 -12.13
C VAL A 75 5.54 -22.42 -11.32
N SER A 76 5.40 -22.46 -10.01
CA SER A 76 6.46 -22.83 -9.06
C SER A 76 5.98 -23.92 -8.12
N ASN A 77 6.89 -24.82 -7.77
CA ASN A 77 6.63 -25.92 -6.86
C ASN A 77 7.11 -25.54 -5.45
N LEU A 78 6.22 -25.69 -4.47
CA LEU A 78 6.57 -25.74 -3.07
C LEU A 78 6.98 -27.18 -2.75
N ARG A 79 8.13 -27.37 -2.10
CA ARG A 79 8.76 -28.67 -1.89
C ARG A 79 8.99 -28.96 -0.43
N GLU A 80 9.00 -30.23 -0.07
CA GLU A 80 9.26 -30.67 1.31
C GLU A 80 10.67 -30.28 1.80
N LYS A 81 11.67 -30.29 0.91
CA LYS A 81 13.07 -29.90 1.19
C LYS A 81 13.54 -28.88 0.16
N PRO A 82 14.60 -28.06 0.46
CA PRO A 82 15.14 -27.09 -0.48
C PRO A 82 15.98 -27.76 -1.61
N ASP A 83 15.41 -28.76 -2.23
CA ASP A 83 16.02 -29.59 -3.27
C ASP A 83 15.06 -29.69 -4.47
N PRO A 84 15.52 -29.45 -5.72
CA PRO A 84 14.70 -29.57 -6.93
C PRO A 84 14.12 -30.96 -7.16
N ASN A 85 14.72 -32.01 -6.57
CA ASN A 85 14.26 -33.38 -6.66
C ASN A 85 13.35 -33.82 -5.50
N SER A 86 13.18 -32.97 -4.48
CA SER A 86 12.33 -33.26 -3.34
C SER A 86 10.84 -33.31 -3.72
N GLN A 87 10.05 -34.00 -2.90
CA GLN A 87 8.61 -34.12 -3.05
C GLN A 87 7.95 -32.74 -3.17
N ILE A 88 7.00 -32.61 -4.10
CA ILE A 88 6.18 -31.42 -4.27
C ILE A 88 5.01 -31.51 -3.31
N VAL A 89 4.89 -30.50 -2.41
CA VAL A 89 3.80 -30.37 -1.44
C VAL A 89 2.77 -29.32 -1.86
N GLY A 90 3.09 -28.46 -2.82
CA GLY A 90 2.18 -27.47 -3.39
C GLY A 90 2.63 -26.97 -4.75
N LYS A 91 1.69 -26.41 -5.55
CA LYS A 91 1.97 -25.76 -6.84
C LYS A 91 1.26 -24.41 -6.89
N TYR A 92 1.99 -23.36 -7.27
CA TYR A 92 1.50 -21.98 -7.31
C TYR A 92 1.79 -21.34 -8.65
N THR A 93 0.84 -20.56 -9.12
CA THR A 93 0.93 -19.85 -10.40
C THR A 93 1.48 -18.43 -10.22
N TYR A 94 1.78 -17.80 -11.34
CA TYR A 94 2.20 -16.40 -11.41
C TYR A 94 1.31 -15.49 -10.54
N ASP A 95 1.90 -14.54 -9.81
CA ASP A 95 1.28 -13.61 -8.86
C ASP A 95 0.69 -14.25 -7.58
N SER A 96 0.71 -15.58 -7.41
CA SER A 96 0.35 -16.18 -6.11
C SER A 96 1.29 -15.69 -5.02
N LYS A 97 0.74 -15.43 -3.83
CA LYS A 97 1.48 -14.95 -2.67
C LYS A 97 1.53 -16.01 -1.59
N LEU A 98 2.69 -16.16 -0.97
CA LEU A 98 2.94 -17.06 0.15
C LEU A 98 3.58 -16.27 1.29
N LYS A 99 3.20 -16.57 2.53
CA LYS A 99 3.87 -16.10 3.74
C LYS A 99 5.30 -16.64 3.71
N VAL A 100 6.29 -15.79 3.94
CA VAL A 100 7.67 -16.24 4.09
C VAL A 100 8.01 -16.39 5.56
N LEU A 101 8.69 -17.48 5.91
CA LEU A 101 9.11 -17.80 7.28
C LEU A 101 10.62 -17.67 7.43
N GLU A 102 11.37 -18.20 6.45
CA GLU A 102 12.82 -18.21 6.47
C GLU A 102 13.39 -18.01 5.05
N LYS A 103 14.59 -17.48 5.02
CA LYS A 103 15.47 -17.51 3.84
C LYS A 103 16.64 -18.44 4.17
N VAL A 104 16.85 -19.46 3.35
CA VAL A 104 17.87 -20.47 3.60
C VAL A 104 18.80 -20.62 2.40
N ARG A 105 20.04 -21.11 2.67
CA ARG A 105 20.97 -21.57 1.65
C ARG A 105 21.13 -23.07 1.77
N TYR A 106 20.99 -23.76 0.64
CA TYR A 106 21.21 -25.18 0.54
C TYR A 106 21.94 -25.50 -0.77
N GLN A 107 23.07 -26.21 -0.70
CA GLN A 107 23.91 -26.54 -1.86
C GLN A 107 24.21 -25.33 -2.77
N GLY A 108 24.49 -24.17 -2.17
CA GLY A 108 24.79 -22.92 -2.88
C GLY A 108 23.57 -22.18 -3.43
N ASN A 109 22.37 -22.76 -3.43
CA ASN A 109 21.15 -22.14 -3.87
C ASN A 109 20.35 -21.48 -2.74
N ILE A 110 19.65 -20.41 -3.05
CA ILE A 110 18.79 -19.71 -2.09
C ILE A 110 17.33 -20.18 -2.26
N TRP A 111 16.72 -20.51 -1.12
CA TRP A 111 15.33 -20.93 -1.01
C TRP A 111 14.60 -20.11 0.06
N TYR A 112 13.29 -20.04 -0.05
CA TYR A 112 12.43 -19.55 1.02
C TYR A 112 11.63 -20.72 1.59
N LEU A 113 11.62 -20.86 2.91
CA LEU A 113 10.59 -21.61 3.63
C LEU A 113 9.34 -20.75 3.65
N ALA A 114 8.27 -21.23 3.04
CA ALA A 114 7.04 -20.48 2.86
C ALA A 114 5.81 -21.30 3.28
N GLU A 115 4.71 -20.59 3.57
CA GLU A 115 3.45 -21.16 4.02
C GLU A 115 2.30 -20.55 3.21
N ASP A 116 1.37 -21.37 2.74
CA ASP A 116 0.15 -20.90 2.07
C ASP A 116 -1.00 -20.60 3.06
N THR A 117 -2.14 -20.17 2.54
CA THR A 117 -3.34 -19.85 3.32
C THR A 117 -3.97 -21.05 4.02
N ASN A 118 -3.64 -22.27 3.60
CA ASN A 118 -4.13 -23.52 4.20
C ASN A 118 -3.16 -24.09 5.25
N GLY A 119 -2.02 -23.39 5.48
CA GLY A 119 -0.97 -23.83 6.40
C GLY A 119 0.01 -24.85 5.79
N THR A 120 -0.03 -25.08 4.46
CA THR A 120 0.94 -25.93 3.77
C THR A 120 2.30 -25.25 3.75
N LYS A 121 3.30 -25.87 4.39
CA LYS A 121 4.68 -25.37 4.45
C LYS A 121 5.59 -26.11 3.51
N GLY A 122 6.60 -25.42 3.00
CA GLY A 122 7.64 -26.03 2.18
C GLY A 122 8.63 -24.98 1.65
N TYR A 123 9.57 -25.48 0.87
CA TYR A 123 10.64 -24.66 0.30
C TYR A 123 10.35 -24.32 -1.16
N ILE A 124 10.61 -23.09 -1.53
CA ILE A 124 10.49 -22.60 -2.90
C ILE A 124 11.76 -21.86 -3.31
N ALA A 125 12.22 -22.07 -4.55
CA ALA A 125 13.44 -21.44 -5.03
C ALA A 125 13.30 -19.91 -5.11
N ALA A 126 14.23 -19.18 -4.51
CA ALA A 126 14.21 -17.71 -4.49
C ALA A 126 14.27 -17.10 -5.91
N SER A 127 14.92 -17.79 -6.87
CA SER A 127 14.98 -17.35 -8.26
C SER A 127 13.61 -17.27 -8.96
N GLN A 128 12.62 -18.01 -8.47
CA GLN A 128 11.26 -18.06 -9.01
C GLN A 128 10.30 -17.10 -8.29
N THR A 129 10.78 -16.38 -7.30
CA THR A 129 9.97 -15.52 -6.44
C THR A 129 10.56 -14.12 -6.28
N GLU A 130 9.79 -13.23 -5.71
CA GLU A 130 10.27 -11.93 -5.23
C GLU A 130 9.68 -11.67 -3.85
N LYS A 131 10.54 -11.24 -2.90
CA LYS A 131 10.11 -10.92 -1.54
C LYS A 131 9.60 -9.48 -1.46
N ARG A 132 8.54 -9.30 -0.67
CA ARG A 132 7.96 -8.02 -0.25
C ARG A 132 7.71 -8.06 1.25
N ASP A 133 7.64 -6.87 1.86
CA ASP A 133 7.29 -6.71 3.27
C ASP A 133 6.53 -5.40 3.51
N PHE A 134 5.90 -5.30 4.66
CA PHE A 134 5.31 -4.06 5.15
C PHE A 134 6.32 -3.36 6.07
N ARG A 135 6.91 -2.26 5.62
CA ARG A 135 7.92 -1.49 6.36
C ARG A 135 7.26 -0.53 7.35
N PHE A 136 6.56 -1.07 8.36
CA PHE A 136 5.78 -0.29 9.33
C PHE A 136 6.61 0.80 10.03
N GLN A 137 7.81 0.45 10.51
CA GLN A 137 8.67 1.41 11.19
C GLN A 137 9.12 2.54 10.26
N MET A 138 9.50 2.22 9.02
CA MET A 138 9.90 3.23 8.04
C MET A 138 8.74 4.19 7.73
N ALA A 139 7.51 3.66 7.62
CA ALA A 139 6.33 4.50 7.43
C ALA A 139 6.10 5.45 8.62
N LEU A 140 6.25 4.96 9.84
CA LEU A 140 6.10 5.75 11.06
C LEU A 140 7.19 6.82 11.16
N ASP A 141 8.45 6.50 10.84
CA ASP A 141 9.55 7.46 10.80
C ASP A 141 9.26 8.60 9.80
N LYS A 142 8.73 8.27 8.62
CA LYS A 142 8.30 9.29 7.63
C LYS A 142 7.14 10.16 8.12
N ILE A 143 6.24 9.61 8.90
CA ILE A 143 5.17 10.39 9.55
C ILE A 143 5.77 11.39 10.55
N HIS A 144 6.70 10.96 11.38
CA HIS A 144 7.40 11.83 12.33
C HIS A 144 8.24 12.90 11.60
N ASP A 145 8.90 12.57 10.50
CA ASP A 145 9.60 13.55 9.65
C ASP A 145 8.65 14.66 9.20
N LEU A 146 7.43 14.31 8.73
CA LEU A 146 6.42 15.27 8.30
C LEU A 146 5.91 16.13 9.46
N GLU A 147 5.59 15.52 10.61
CA GLU A 147 5.17 16.24 11.82
C GLU A 147 6.22 17.26 12.26
N ASN A 148 7.47 16.83 12.34
CA ASN A 148 8.59 17.68 12.73
C ASN A 148 8.78 18.83 11.74
N PHE A 149 8.70 18.56 10.45
CA PHE A 149 8.82 19.58 9.41
C PHE A 149 7.71 20.65 9.53
N ILE A 150 6.45 20.22 9.68
CA ILE A 150 5.30 21.12 9.83
C ILE A 150 5.40 21.91 11.12
N ASN A 151 5.61 21.23 12.26
CA ASN A 151 5.63 21.87 13.56
C ASN A 151 6.76 22.90 13.66
N LYS A 152 7.98 22.50 13.31
CA LYS A 152 9.15 23.40 13.31
C LYS A 152 8.94 24.61 12.40
N SER A 153 8.41 24.39 11.18
CA SER A 153 8.14 25.50 10.25
C SER A 153 7.14 26.52 10.83
N LEU A 154 6.06 26.04 11.43
CA LEU A 154 5.03 26.90 12.00
C LEU A 154 5.49 27.58 13.32
N ASP A 155 6.34 26.91 14.12
CA ASP A 155 6.94 27.50 15.33
C ASP A 155 7.91 28.64 15.00
N GLU A 156 8.60 28.53 13.88
CA GLU A 156 9.48 29.57 13.33
C GLU A 156 8.71 30.66 12.57
N GLY A 157 7.38 30.65 12.55
CA GLY A 157 6.54 31.63 11.86
C GLY A 157 6.57 31.52 10.32
N ALA A 158 7.07 30.41 9.77
CA ALA A 158 7.16 30.24 8.32
C ALA A 158 5.79 29.90 7.71
N THR A 159 5.60 30.31 6.45
CA THR A 159 4.42 29.96 5.68
C THR A 159 4.61 28.58 5.03
N LEU A 160 3.64 27.69 5.27
CA LEU A 160 3.54 26.39 4.59
C LEU A 160 2.48 26.46 3.48
N MET A 161 2.81 25.90 2.32
CA MET A 161 1.93 25.85 1.15
C MET A 161 1.99 24.45 0.50
N SER A 162 1.02 24.16 -0.36
CA SER A 162 1.05 22.99 -1.24
C SER A 162 1.38 23.42 -2.67
N VAL A 163 2.15 22.63 -3.38
CA VAL A 163 2.29 22.76 -4.83
C VAL A 163 0.93 22.56 -5.49
N ASN A 164 0.59 23.36 -6.50
CA ASN A 164 -0.68 23.29 -7.22
C ASN A 164 -0.48 23.46 -8.72
N THR A 165 -0.17 22.39 -9.39
CA THR A 165 0.12 22.35 -10.83
C THR A 165 -0.85 21.47 -11.62
N TYR A 166 -1.80 20.83 -10.95
CA TYR A 166 -2.79 19.99 -11.60
C TYR A 166 -3.63 20.75 -12.61
N ALA A 167 -3.74 20.18 -13.81
CA ALA A 167 -4.68 20.60 -14.85
C ALA A 167 -5.60 19.41 -15.21
N PRO A 168 -6.93 19.55 -15.14
CA PRO A 168 -7.83 18.52 -15.64
C PRO A 168 -7.64 18.41 -17.16
N ASN A 169 -7.56 17.17 -17.68
CA ASN A 169 -7.40 16.87 -19.10
C ASN A 169 -6.25 17.65 -19.76
N PRO A 170 -4.99 17.49 -19.33
CA PRO A 170 -3.89 18.15 -19.96
C PRO A 170 -3.83 17.71 -21.43
N SER A 171 -3.83 18.68 -22.35
CA SER A 171 -3.90 18.44 -23.79
C SER A 171 -2.64 17.80 -24.36
N ASN A 172 -1.56 17.70 -23.58
CA ASN A 172 -0.29 17.14 -24.03
C ASN A 172 0.37 16.33 -22.92
N VAL A 173 0.46 15.03 -23.11
CA VAL A 173 1.51 14.23 -22.47
C VAL A 173 2.86 14.80 -22.97
N ASN A 174 3.75 15.22 -22.06
CA ASN A 174 5.05 15.72 -22.46
C ASN A 174 5.80 14.63 -23.24
N PRO A 175 5.96 14.76 -24.59
CA PRO A 175 6.53 13.68 -25.39
C PRO A 175 7.99 13.41 -25.07
N LYS A 176 8.68 14.35 -24.43
CA LYS A 176 10.09 14.19 -24.04
C LYS A 176 10.29 13.57 -22.67
N ARG A 177 9.23 13.37 -21.88
CA ARG A 177 9.28 12.74 -20.54
C ARG A 177 10.46 13.22 -19.71
N GLN A 178 10.61 14.55 -19.61
CA GLN A 178 11.68 15.15 -18.83
C GLN A 178 11.63 14.65 -17.39
N LYS A 179 12.77 14.14 -16.91
CA LYS A 179 13.02 13.78 -15.52
C LYS A 179 14.14 14.62 -14.95
N ASP A 180 14.08 14.84 -13.65
CA ASP A 180 15.19 15.42 -12.91
C ASP A 180 16.23 14.36 -12.50
N LYS A 181 17.26 14.80 -11.79
CA LYS A 181 18.33 13.91 -11.28
C LYS A 181 17.87 12.88 -10.25
N TYR A 182 16.69 13.06 -9.67
CA TYR A 182 16.06 12.13 -8.73
C TYR A 182 15.11 11.14 -9.41
N GLY A 183 14.98 11.23 -10.74
CA GLY A 183 14.11 10.37 -11.52
C GLY A 183 12.64 10.79 -11.52
N THR A 184 12.30 11.94 -10.95
CA THR A 184 10.92 12.46 -10.95
C THR A 184 10.55 13.01 -12.31
N SER A 185 9.42 12.57 -12.87
CA SER A 185 8.90 13.07 -14.14
C SER A 185 8.26 14.45 -14.00
N LEU A 186 8.43 15.32 -15.01
CA LEU A 186 7.84 16.66 -15.02
C LEU A 186 6.31 16.61 -15.06
N ASP A 187 5.74 15.86 -16.00
CA ASP A 187 4.29 15.69 -16.16
C ASP A 187 3.49 16.91 -15.61
N GLN A 188 2.59 16.71 -14.63
CA GLN A 188 1.84 17.76 -13.95
C GLN A 188 2.53 18.26 -12.65
N ASN A 189 3.84 18.21 -12.58
CA ASN A 189 4.64 18.61 -11.44
C ASN A 189 5.27 19.99 -11.65
N LEU A 190 5.79 20.59 -10.59
CA LEU A 190 6.39 21.92 -10.60
C LEU A 190 7.90 21.82 -10.87
N LEU A 191 8.38 22.55 -11.89
CA LEU A 191 9.80 22.73 -12.11
C LEU A 191 10.33 23.86 -11.19
N GLY A 192 11.33 23.54 -10.39
CA GLY A 192 12.07 24.47 -9.56
C GLY A 192 13.54 24.57 -10.01
N ILE A 193 14.18 25.68 -9.68
CA ILE A 193 15.59 25.93 -9.99
C ILE A 193 16.38 26.02 -8.70
N SER A 194 17.40 25.19 -8.54
CA SER A 194 18.30 25.25 -7.39
C SER A 194 19.27 26.44 -7.46
N LYS A 195 19.93 26.78 -6.35
CA LYS A 195 20.99 27.79 -6.31
C LYS A 195 22.15 27.54 -7.31
N LYS A 196 22.31 26.28 -7.74
CA LYS A 196 23.32 25.86 -8.74
C LYS A 196 22.80 25.92 -10.17
N GLY A 197 21.55 26.36 -10.39
CA GLY A 197 20.91 26.38 -11.70
C GLY A 197 20.35 25.04 -12.17
N GLU A 198 20.33 24.01 -11.30
CA GLU A 198 19.81 22.69 -11.64
C GLU A 198 18.27 22.71 -11.65
N GLN A 199 17.69 22.03 -12.65
CA GLN A 199 16.25 21.82 -12.74
C GLN A 199 15.85 20.61 -11.88
N ILE A 200 15.02 20.85 -10.89
CA ILE A 200 14.52 19.82 -9.96
C ILE A 200 13.00 19.89 -9.92
N ILE A 201 12.35 18.75 -9.88
CA ILE A 201 10.91 18.63 -10.00
C ILE A 201 10.28 18.39 -8.63
N ILE A 202 9.35 19.25 -8.24
CA ILE A 202 8.55 19.10 -7.03
C ILE A 202 7.18 18.54 -7.44
N PRO A 203 6.78 17.36 -6.98
CA PRO A 203 5.47 16.80 -7.31
C PRO A 203 4.33 17.72 -6.88
N ASP A 204 3.24 17.75 -7.68
CA ASP A 204 1.99 18.44 -7.30
C ASP A 204 1.51 17.96 -5.92
N ARG A 205 0.91 18.84 -5.14
CA ARG A 205 0.47 18.63 -3.75
C ARG A 205 1.57 18.42 -2.72
N SER A 206 2.86 18.43 -3.09
CA SER A 206 3.93 18.42 -2.09
C SER A 206 3.78 19.57 -1.09
N VAL A 207 4.02 19.26 0.18
CA VAL A 207 4.13 20.25 1.25
C VAL A 207 5.46 20.99 1.10
N VAL A 208 5.41 22.31 1.02
CA VAL A 208 6.60 23.17 0.91
C VAL A 208 6.56 24.29 1.94
N ARG A 209 7.73 24.63 2.47
CA ARG A 209 7.96 25.80 3.32
C ARG A 209 8.50 26.96 2.45
N ILE A 210 7.92 28.12 2.58
CA ILE A 210 8.45 29.36 2.02
C ILE A 210 9.68 29.77 2.83
N ILE A 211 10.82 29.88 2.19
CA ILE A 211 12.07 30.39 2.77
C ILE A 211 12.17 31.89 2.54
N GLU A 212 11.90 32.34 1.31
CA GLU A 212 12.04 33.73 0.89
C GLU A 212 11.00 34.06 -0.18
N ASN A 213 10.41 35.26 -0.11
CA ASN A 213 9.53 35.79 -1.17
C ASN A 213 10.31 36.72 -2.09
N ARG A 214 10.26 36.48 -3.42
CA ARG A 214 10.95 37.24 -4.47
C ARG A 214 9.96 37.69 -5.55
N GLY A 215 9.16 38.71 -5.25
CA GLY A 215 8.16 39.22 -6.20
C GLY A 215 7.11 38.09 -6.55
N ASP A 216 7.06 37.69 -7.82
CA ASP A 216 6.22 36.64 -8.36
C ASP A 216 6.78 35.22 -8.14
N LYS A 217 8.02 35.12 -7.62
CA LYS A 217 8.69 33.88 -7.26
C LYS A 217 8.85 33.72 -5.76
N ALA A 218 9.17 32.51 -5.33
CA ALA A 218 9.57 32.20 -3.96
C ALA A 218 10.69 31.15 -3.95
N ILE A 219 11.55 31.23 -2.94
CA ILE A 219 12.45 30.13 -2.60
C ILE A 219 11.68 29.21 -1.65
N VAL A 220 11.60 27.95 -1.98
CA VAL A 220 10.86 26.95 -1.18
C VAL A 220 11.76 25.79 -0.80
N LYS A 221 11.39 25.13 0.31
CA LYS A 221 11.96 23.86 0.77
C LYS A 221 10.86 22.81 0.83
N ALA A 222 11.01 21.70 0.10
CA ALA A 222 10.21 20.51 0.26
C ALA A 222 10.94 19.50 1.15
N LEU A 223 10.21 18.70 1.93
CA LEU A 223 10.82 17.72 2.85
C LEU A 223 11.57 16.60 2.09
N SER A 224 11.03 16.18 0.95
CA SER A 224 11.60 15.10 0.12
C SER A 224 12.78 15.52 -0.77
N ILE A 225 13.12 16.82 -0.83
CA ILE A 225 14.12 17.35 -1.74
C ILE A 225 15.22 18.06 -0.93
N PRO A 226 16.50 17.68 -1.07
CA PRO A 226 17.58 18.27 -0.29
C PRO A 226 17.82 19.77 -0.57
N GLU A 227 17.54 20.23 -1.80
CA GLU A 227 17.78 21.61 -2.23
C GLU A 227 16.64 22.56 -1.84
N GLU A 228 16.99 23.84 -1.69
CA GLU A 228 16.04 24.96 -1.78
C GLU A 228 15.87 25.33 -3.25
N LEU A 229 14.63 25.59 -3.67
CA LEU A 229 14.28 25.78 -5.06
C LEU A 229 13.54 27.08 -5.30
N GLU A 230 13.93 27.84 -6.31
CA GLU A 230 13.17 28.98 -6.81
C GLU A 230 12.00 28.46 -7.68
N VAL A 231 10.79 28.88 -7.34
CA VAL A 231 9.55 28.47 -8.04
C VAL A 231 8.61 29.66 -8.24
N SER A 232 7.68 29.56 -9.20
CA SER A 232 6.60 30.54 -9.37
C SER A 232 5.58 30.44 -8.21
N LYS A 233 5.27 31.55 -7.55
CA LYS A 233 4.25 31.62 -6.48
C LYS A 233 2.85 31.29 -6.98
N ALA A 234 2.53 31.56 -8.25
CA ALA A 234 1.26 31.20 -8.88
C ALA A 234 1.00 29.69 -8.92
N LYS A 235 2.03 28.88 -8.69
CA LYS A 235 1.97 27.40 -8.62
C LYS A 235 1.93 26.87 -7.20
N LEU A 236 1.68 27.73 -6.22
CA LEU A 236 1.55 27.38 -4.80
C LEU A 236 0.13 27.68 -4.34
N SER A 237 -0.37 26.92 -3.36
CA SER A 237 -1.72 27.05 -2.82
C SER A 237 -1.72 26.92 -1.30
N THR A 238 -2.54 27.72 -0.63
CA THR A 238 -2.84 27.58 0.80
C THR A 238 -3.92 26.52 1.09
N TYR A 239 -4.47 25.89 0.06
CA TYR A 239 -5.51 24.86 0.19
C TYR A 239 -4.96 23.47 -0.17
N PRO A 240 -5.24 22.45 0.69
CA PRO A 240 -5.81 22.56 2.02
C PRO A 240 -4.83 23.25 2.98
N SER A 241 -5.38 23.95 3.97
CA SER A 241 -4.57 24.67 4.97
C SER A 241 -3.73 23.70 5.80
N ILE A 242 -2.43 23.89 5.83
CA ILE A 242 -1.48 23.07 6.58
C ILE A 242 -1.41 23.58 8.01
N LYS A 243 -1.70 22.73 8.99
CA LYS A 243 -1.76 23.05 10.41
C LYS A 243 -1.04 21.98 11.23
N LYS A 244 -0.62 22.34 12.45
CA LYS A 244 -0.16 21.38 13.45
C LYS A 244 -1.27 20.39 13.82
N GLY A 245 -0.86 19.22 14.30
CA GLY A 245 -1.79 18.27 14.90
C GLY A 245 -2.67 17.51 13.90
N PHE A 246 -2.21 17.30 12.65
CA PHE A 246 -2.90 16.40 11.73
C PHE A 246 -2.90 14.96 12.28
N ARG A 247 -3.91 14.17 11.86
CA ARG A 247 -4.16 12.87 12.46
C ARG A 247 -4.36 11.71 11.49
N LYS A 248 -4.41 11.98 10.20
CA LYS A 248 -4.70 10.97 9.17
C LYS A 248 -3.58 10.90 8.16
N VAL A 249 -2.96 9.73 8.03
CA VAL A 249 -1.88 9.49 7.07
C VAL A 249 -2.08 8.15 6.35
N VAL A 250 -1.86 8.17 5.03
CA VAL A 250 -1.68 6.97 4.21
C VAL A 250 -0.23 6.94 3.75
N ALA A 251 0.52 5.94 4.18
CA ALA A 251 1.92 5.74 3.86
C ALA A 251 2.05 4.64 2.79
N ILE A 252 2.50 5.00 1.59
CA ILE A 252 2.54 4.14 0.41
C ILE A 252 3.99 3.76 0.13
N ASP A 253 4.25 2.45 0.14
CA ASP A 253 5.53 1.85 -0.20
C ASP A 253 5.53 1.39 -1.66
N VAL A 254 6.17 2.17 -2.54
CA VAL A 254 6.21 1.86 -3.97
C VAL A 254 7.16 0.71 -4.31
N GLU A 255 8.11 0.40 -3.45
CA GLU A 255 9.03 -0.72 -3.64
C GLU A 255 8.36 -2.04 -3.28
N ASN A 256 7.61 -2.07 -2.17
CA ASN A 256 6.92 -3.27 -1.71
C ASN A 256 5.46 -3.38 -2.20
N GLN A 257 4.98 -2.43 -2.99
CA GLN A 257 3.64 -2.45 -3.60
C GLN A 257 2.54 -2.66 -2.54
N ASN A 258 2.62 -1.90 -1.45
CA ASN A 258 1.65 -1.91 -0.37
C ASN A 258 1.49 -0.51 0.23
N PHE A 259 0.50 -0.34 1.09
CA PHE A 259 0.40 0.86 1.91
C PHE A 259 -0.19 0.56 3.28
N MET A 260 0.07 1.48 4.20
CA MET A 260 -0.33 1.45 5.59
C MET A 260 -1.12 2.70 5.93
N VAL A 261 -2.12 2.57 6.77
CA VAL A 261 -3.00 3.68 7.18
C VAL A 261 -2.83 3.91 8.67
N PHE A 262 -2.46 5.14 9.01
CA PHE A 262 -2.24 5.53 10.39
C PHE A 262 -3.23 6.62 10.82
N GLU A 263 -3.68 6.53 12.06
CA GLU A 263 -4.48 7.56 12.71
C GLU A 263 -3.88 7.92 14.06
N LYS A 264 -3.69 9.22 14.30
CA LYS A 264 -3.17 9.69 15.58
C LYS A 264 -4.26 9.65 16.63
N SER A 265 -4.03 8.94 17.72
CA SER A 265 -4.96 8.84 18.85
C SER A 265 -5.21 10.19 19.47
N ARG A 266 -6.47 10.50 19.75
CA ARG A 266 -6.84 11.73 20.50
C ARG A 266 -6.54 11.61 21.99
N GLN A 267 -6.41 10.39 22.49
CA GLN A 267 -6.18 10.10 23.91
C GLN A 267 -4.71 10.07 24.27
N THR A 268 -3.91 9.33 23.50
CA THR A 268 -2.48 9.11 23.76
C THR A 268 -1.58 10.05 22.97
N ASN A 269 -2.10 10.68 21.91
CA ASN A 269 -1.33 11.47 20.94
C ASN A 269 -0.26 10.65 20.18
N GLU A 270 -0.41 9.33 20.16
CA GLU A 270 0.46 8.38 19.44
C GLU A 270 -0.18 7.97 18.11
N TRP A 271 0.65 7.48 17.19
CA TRP A 271 0.21 6.98 15.90
C TRP A 271 -0.16 5.50 15.99
N ASP A 272 -1.41 5.17 15.70
CA ASP A 272 -1.89 3.81 15.61
C ASP A 272 -1.95 3.38 14.14
N LEU A 273 -1.48 2.19 13.84
CA LEU A 273 -1.71 1.52 12.55
C LEU A 273 -3.15 0.97 12.54
N ILE A 274 -4.03 1.56 11.71
CA ILE A 274 -5.45 1.17 11.68
C ILE A 274 -5.79 0.24 10.51
N SER A 275 -4.95 0.19 9.49
CA SER A 275 -5.11 -0.72 8.35
C SER A 275 -3.82 -0.81 7.53
N TYR A 276 -3.69 -1.90 6.77
CA TYR A 276 -2.64 -2.11 5.78
C TYR A 276 -3.17 -2.97 4.63
N VAL A 277 -2.62 -2.83 3.43
CA VAL A 277 -3.11 -3.54 2.26
C VAL A 277 -2.10 -3.58 1.13
N TYR A 278 -2.21 -4.59 0.26
CA TYR A 278 -1.51 -4.65 -1.01
C TYR A 278 -2.03 -3.61 -1.99
N THR A 279 -1.14 -3.09 -2.81
CA THR A 279 -1.46 -2.10 -3.83
C THR A 279 -0.75 -2.37 -5.15
N LYS A 280 -1.03 -1.56 -6.13
CA LYS A 280 -0.27 -1.49 -7.38
C LYS A 280 -0.04 -0.02 -7.73
N THR A 281 1.22 0.35 -7.91
CA THR A 281 1.64 1.74 -8.16
C THR A 281 2.01 1.98 -9.62
N GLY A 282 2.31 3.23 -9.95
CA GLY A 282 2.67 3.66 -11.29
C GLY A 282 3.98 3.06 -11.79
N ILE A 283 4.03 2.80 -13.10
CA ILE A 283 5.23 2.41 -13.81
C ILE A 283 5.55 3.47 -14.89
N ASP A 284 6.82 3.82 -15.03
CA ASP A 284 7.29 4.62 -16.14
C ASP A 284 7.25 3.81 -17.44
N SER A 285 6.36 4.19 -18.33
CA SER A 285 6.09 3.53 -19.59
C SER A 285 5.58 4.54 -20.63
N GLU A 286 5.40 4.17 -21.87
CA GLU A 286 4.85 5.08 -22.90
C GLU A 286 3.53 5.72 -22.49
N LEU A 287 2.69 4.98 -21.75
CA LEU A 287 1.33 5.38 -21.38
C LEU A 287 1.19 5.83 -19.93
N GLY A 288 2.24 5.82 -19.13
CA GLY A 288 2.16 6.10 -17.71
C GLY A 288 3.42 6.69 -17.11
N TYR A 289 3.32 7.14 -15.88
CA TYR A 289 4.41 7.67 -15.08
C TYR A 289 4.52 6.87 -13.79
N GLU A 290 5.69 6.87 -13.18
CA GLU A 290 5.88 6.39 -11.81
C GLU A 290 5.00 7.17 -10.83
N THR A 291 4.57 6.52 -9.76
CA THR A 291 3.96 7.21 -8.62
C THR A 291 5.05 8.03 -7.93
N PRO A 292 4.92 9.37 -7.87
CA PRO A 292 5.99 10.20 -7.34
C PRO A 292 6.15 10.02 -5.84
N LYS A 293 7.41 9.95 -5.36
CA LYS A 293 7.74 9.92 -3.94
C LYS A 293 7.63 11.33 -3.34
N GLY A 294 7.20 11.43 -2.07
CA GLY A 294 7.07 12.70 -1.37
C GLY A 294 6.01 12.73 -0.28
N PHE A 295 5.70 13.94 0.19
CA PHE A 295 4.75 14.23 1.27
C PHE A 295 3.65 15.15 0.74
N PHE A 296 2.44 14.63 0.63
CA PHE A 296 1.36 15.24 -0.14
C PHE A 296 0.17 15.61 0.71
N THR A 297 -0.42 16.77 0.44
CA THR A 297 -1.76 17.13 0.93
C THR A 297 -2.84 16.46 0.06
N VAL A 298 -3.98 16.14 0.67
CA VAL A 298 -5.16 15.57 -0.03
C VAL A 298 -6.19 16.67 -0.24
N PRO A 299 -6.40 17.15 -1.49
CA PRO A 299 -7.32 18.26 -1.75
C PRO A 299 -8.76 17.82 -1.97
N VAL A 300 -9.01 16.63 -2.50
CA VAL A 300 -10.34 16.16 -2.88
C VAL A 300 -10.43 14.64 -2.94
N VAL A 301 -11.61 14.14 -2.61
CA VAL A 301 -11.99 12.74 -2.73
C VAL A 301 -13.22 12.65 -3.66
N LYS A 302 -13.32 11.60 -4.46
CA LYS A 302 -14.42 11.40 -5.43
C LYS A 302 -15.06 10.04 -5.24
N TYR A 303 -16.39 9.97 -5.38
CA TYR A 303 -17.07 8.68 -5.44
C TYR A 303 -16.65 7.87 -6.67
N VAL A 304 -16.63 8.53 -7.83
CA VAL A 304 -16.31 7.91 -9.11
C VAL A 304 -15.34 8.79 -9.88
N MET A 305 -14.28 8.19 -10.38
CA MET A 305 -13.32 8.79 -11.29
C MET A 305 -13.47 8.10 -12.66
N PRO A 306 -14.04 8.76 -13.68
CA PRO A 306 -13.98 8.26 -15.04
C PRO A 306 -12.54 8.38 -15.57
N TYR A 307 -12.15 7.47 -16.44
CA TYR A 307 -10.89 7.56 -17.17
C TYR A 307 -11.12 7.29 -18.66
N THR A 308 -10.24 7.85 -19.47
CA THR A 308 -10.31 7.77 -20.92
C THR A 308 -9.23 6.82 -21.46
N ASP A 309 -9.47 6.30 -22.67
CA ASP A 309 -8.49 5.63 -23.49
C ASP A 309 -7.57 6.67 -24.20
N GLU A 310 -6.74 6.17 -25.09
CA GLU A 310 -5.81 6.99 -25.89
C GLU A 310 -6.50 7.93 -26.86
N THR A 311 -7.73 7.63 -27.24
CA THR A 311 -8.56 8.45 -28.14
C THR A 311 -9.35 9.53 -27.41
N GLY A 312 -9.31 9.55 -26.06
CA GLY A 312 -10.09 10.44 -25.22
C GLY A 312 -11.52 9.96 -24.93
N GLN A 313 -11.90 8.76 -25.42
CA GLN A 313 -13.20 8.18 -25.11
C GLN A 313 -13.22 7.55 -23.73
N LYS A 314 -14.39 7.48 -23.10
CA LYS A 314 -14.56 6.86 -21.79
C LYS A 314 -14.19 5.37 -21.87
N ALA A 315 -13.10 5.00 -21.22
CA ALA A 315 -12.63 3.62 -21.14
C ALA A 315 -13.23 2.86 -19.95
N GLY A 316 -13.53 3.56 -18.85
CA GLY A 316 -14.07 2.92 -17.65
C GLY A 316 -14.19 3.87 -16.47
N THR A 317 -14.35 3.29 -15.28
CA THR A 317 -14.44 4.01 -14.02
C THR A 317 -13.62 3.34 -12.93
N ALA A 318 -13.12 4.16 -12.00
CA ALA A 318 -12.58 3.72 -10.72
C ALA A 318 -13.35 4.40 -9.59
N LYS A 319 -13.68 3.66 -8.54
CA LYS A 319 -14.46 4.19 -7.42
C LYS A 319 -13.56 4.64 -6.28
N PHE A 320 -14.10 5.53 -5.44
CA PHE A 320 -13.49 5.98 -4.20
C PHE A 320 -12.08 6.56 -4.42
N ALA A 321 -11.98 7.50 -5.37
CA ALA A 321 -10.71 8.05 -5.80
C ALA A 321 -10.28 9.23 -4.91
N ILE A 322 -9.08 9.16 -4.37
CA ILE A 322 -8.46 10.12 -3.46
C ILE A 322 -7.29 10.75 -4.19
N ARG A 323 -7.38 12.04 -4.52
CA ARG A 323 -6.29 12.75 -5.20
C ARG A 323 -5.18 13.09 -4.23
N PHE A 324 -3.93 12.79 -4.57
CA PHE A 324 -2.76 13.15 -3.76
C PHE A 324 -1.61 13.79 -4.55
N CYS A 325 -1.65 13.73 -5.89
CA CYS A 325 -0.66 14.41 -6.72
C CYS A 325 -1.25 14.78 -8.09
N GLY A 326 -0.50 15.41 -8.96
CA GLY A 326 -0.92 15.83 -10.30
C GLY A 326 -1.31 14.65 -11.19
N GLY A 327 -2.61 14.46 -11.38
CA GLY A 327 -3.16 13.33 -12.12
C GLY A 327 -3.08 11.98 -11.40
N GLY A 328 -2.48 11.91 -10.21
CA GLY A 328 -2.36 10.69 -9.41
C GLY A 328 -3.43 10.58 -8.33
N TYR A 329 -4.11 9.46 -8.31
CA TYR A 329 -5.16 9.11 -7.35
C TYR A 329 -4.89 7.75 -6.72
N LEU A 330 -5.20 7.61 -5.43
CA LEU A 330 -5.45 6.30 -4.85
C LEU A 330 -6.91 5.97 -5.09
N HIS A 331 -7.21 4.79 -5.63
CA HIS A 331 -8.57 4.41 -5.99
C HIS A 331 -8.78 2.89 -5.97
N GLY A 332 -10.04 2.47 -5.95
CA GLY A 332 -10.44 1.07 -6.11
C GLY A 332 -10.06 0.51 -7.48
N THR A 333 -10.08 -0.80 -7.59
CA THR A 333 -9.77 -1.48 -8.85
C THR A 333 -10.66 -0.97 -9.98
N PRO A 334 -10.06 -0.47 -11.08
CA PRO A 334 -10.83 0.10 -12.18
C PRO A 334 -11.52 -0.99 -13.01
N ILE A 335 -12.73 -0.67 -13.46
CA ILE A 335 -13.52 -1.52 -14.35
C ILE A 335 -13.71 -0.80 -15.68
N ASN A 336 -13.34 -1.46 -16.78
CA ASN A 336 -13.60 -0.99 -18.13
C ASN A 336 -15.07 -1.17 -18.50
N VAL A 337 -15.54 -0.42 -19.47
CA VAL A 337 -16.94 -0.49 -19.93
C VAL A 337 -17.33 -1.92 -20.34
N GLN A 338 -16.44 -2.64 -21.01
CA GLN A 338 -16.69 -4.02 -21.46
C GLN A 338 -16.66 -5.06 -20.32
N GLU A 339 -16.07 -4.71 -19.20
CA GLU A 339 -15.94 -5.61 -18.03
C GLU A 339 -17.14 -5.54 -17.08
N GLU A 340 -18.02 -4.54 -17.24
CA GLU A 340 -19.18 -4.35 -16.36
C GLU A 340 -20.12 -5.57 -16.34
N VAL A 341 -20.25 -6.30 -17.43
CA VAL A 341 -21.09 -7.51 -17.54
C VAL A 341 -20.61 -8.62 -16.58
N ASN A 342 -19.29 -8.75 -16.36
CA ASN A 342 -18.67 -9.73 -15.48
C ASN A 342 -17.78 -9.08 -14.42
N LYS A 343 -18.25 -7.98 -13.85
CA LYS A 343 -17.50 -7.12 -12.95
C LYS A 343 -16.78 -7.88 -11.82
N GLU A 344 -17.49 -8.77 -11.12
CA GLU A 344 -16.93 -9.52 -9.98
C GLU A 344 -15.75 -10.44 -10.39
N PHE A 345 -15.82 -11.01 -11.58
CA PHE A 345 -14.74 -11.81 -12.13
C PHE A 345 -13.50 -10.97 -12.40
N PHE A 346 -13.65 -9.83 -13.09
CA PHE A 346 -12.54 -8.95 -13.40
C PHE A 346 -11.95 -8.27 -12.15
N LEU A 347 -12.79 -7.92 -11.17
CA LEU A 347 -12.30 -7.42 -9.88
C LEU A 347 -11.38 -8.45 -9.21
N ARG A 348 -11.83 -9.71 -9.09
CA ARG A 348 -11.00 -10.77 -8.49
C ARG A 348 -9.66 -10.94 -9.21
N GLN A 349 -9.68 -11.02 -10.54
CA GLN A 349 -8.45 -11.17 -11.32
C GLN A 349 -7.48 -10.01 -11.13
N LYS A 350 -7.99 -8.77 -11.21
CA LYS A 350 -7.16 -7.57 -11.07
C LYS A 350 -6.64 -7.38 -9.64
N GLU A 351 -7.45 -7.70 -8.64
CA GLU A 351 -7.08 -7.58 -7.23
C GLU A 351 -6.11 -8.68 -6.79
N PHE A 352 -6.15 -9.84 -7.42
CA PHE A 352 -5.16 -10.90 -7.20
C PHE A 352 -3.72 -10.44 -7.49
N THR A 353 -3.54 -9.53 -8.44
CA THR A 353 -2.22 -8.98 -8.81
C THR A 353 -1.73 -7.84 -7.91
N LEU A 354 -2.50 -7.37 -6.92
CA LEU A 354 -2.05 -6.36 -5.96
C LEU A 354 -0.90 -6.91 -5.10
N GLY A 355 0.06 -6.06 -4.76
CA GLY A 355 1.23 -6.44 -3.96
C GLY A 355 2.35 -7.13 -4.76
N THR A 356 2.27 -7.17 -6.09
CA THR A 356 3.27 -7.81 -6.94
C THR A 356 4.10 -6.78 -7.72
N TYR A 357 3.77 -6.49 -8.97
CA TYR A 357 4.49 -5.53 -9.82
C TYR A 357 3.81 -4.18 -9.86
N THR A 358 4.57 -3.11 -10.15
CA THR A 358 4.04 -1.85 -10.64
C THR A 358 3.23 -2.06 -11.92
N GLY A 359 2.34 -1.14 -12.30
CA GLY A 359 1.56 -1.34 -13.52
C GLY A 359 0.37 -0.40 -13.70
N THR A 360 0.33 0.73 -12.99
CA THR A 360 -0.65 1.79 -13.24
C THR A 360 -0.01 2.95 -14.01
N ARG A 361 -0.83 3.91 -14.43
CA ARG A 361 -0.37 5.12 -15.14
C ARG A 361 -0.04 6.29 -14.19
N LYS A 362 0.48 6.07 -12.99
CA LYS A 362 0.78 7.00 -11.91
C LYS A 362 -0.05 6.77 -10.63
N CYS A 363 -1.27 6.28 -10.77
CA CYS A 363 -2.19 6.06 -9.66
C CYS A 363 -1.71 4.95 -8.72
N VAL A 364 -2.31 4.92 -7.55
CA VAL A 364 -2.19 3.84 -6.56
C VAL A 364 -3.50 3.06 -6.57
N ARG A 365 -3.47 1.82 -7.04
CA ARG A 365 -4.65 0.96 -7.12
C ARG A 365 -4.70 0.05 -5.89
N THR A 366 -5.87 -0.04 -5.27
CA THR A 366 -6.16 -1.02 -4.22
C THR A 366 -7.48 -1.74 -4.50
N SER A 367 -7.91 -2.67 -3.66
CA SER A 367 -9.23 -3.29 -3.80
C SER A 367 -10.34 -2.25 -3.67
N GLU A 368 -11.47 -2.46 -4.38
CA GLU A 368 -12.61 -1.55 -4.30
C GLU A 368 -13.11 -1.39 -2.86
N GLY A 369 -13.12 -2.49 -2.10
CA GLY A 369 -13.53 -2.47 -0.70
C GLY A 369 -12.61 -1.64 0.19
N HIS A 370 -11.28 -1.74 0.00
CA HIS A 370 -10.34 -0.95 0.80
C HIS A 370 -10.35 0.54 0.41
N ALA A 371 -10.50 0.84 -0.89
CA ALA A 371 -10.69 2.22 -1.33
C ALA A 371 -11.97 2.84 -0.72
N LYS A 372 -13.06 2.06 -0.59
CA LYS A 372 -14.26 2.48 0.12
C LYS A 372 -14.00 2.76 1.60
N PHE A 373 -13.26 1.89 2.27
CA PHE A 373 -12.87 2.11 3.66
C PHE A 373 -12.13 3.44 3.83
N LEU A 374 -11.12 3.71 2.98
CA LEU A 374 -10.37 4.96 3.00
C LEU A 374 -11.25 6.18 2.71
N PHE A 375 -12.14 6.07 1.72
CA PHE A 375 -13.10 7.12 1.39
C PHE A 375 -13.97 7.48 2.60
N ASP A 376 -14.61 6.49 3.22
CA ASP A 376 -15.46 6.69 4.38
C ASP A 376 -14.69 7.27 5.57
N TRP A 377 -13.47 6.78 5.82
CA TRP A 377 -12.60 7.27 6.89
C TRP A 377 -12.14 8.72 6.68
N LEU A 378 -11.82 9.11 5.44
CA LEU A 378 -11.37 10.47 5.12
C LEU A 378 -12.51 11.48 5.14
N VAL A 379 -13.67 11.12 4.59
CA VAL A 379 -14.81 12.02 4.41
C VAL A 379 -15.65 12.10 5.68
N GLY A 380 -15.88 10.99 6.36
CA GLY A 380 -16.71 10.89 7.58
C GLY A 380 -18.20 10.94 7.28
N SER A 381 -18.71 12.02 6.74
CA SER A 381 -20.13 12.21 6.39
C SER A 381 -20.27 12.58 4.91
N PRO A 382 -20.31 11.59 3.99
CA PRO A 382 -20.37 11.87 2.57
C PRO A 382 -21.66 12.54 2.12
N ASN A 383 -21.56 13.53 1.24
CA ASN A 383 -22.71 14.09 0.52
C ASN A 383 -23.03 13.23 -0.71
N LYS A 384 -24.15 12.54 -0.71
CA LYS A 384 -24.55 11.62 -1.79
C LYS A 384 -24.90 12.33 -3.10
N ASP A 385 -25.19 13.62 -3.03
CA ASP A 385 -25.60 14.42 -4.20
C ASP A 385 -24.39 15.01 -4.95
N SER A 386 -23.17 14.84 -4.42
CA SER A 386 -21.95 15.35 -5.04
C SER A 386 -20.94 14.23 -5.26
N ASN A 387 -20.35 14.20 -6.45
CA ASN A 387 -19.24 13.29 -6.73
C ASN A 387 -17.97 13.70 -5.96
N ASP A 388 -17.69 14.99 -5.88
CA ASP A 388 -16.54 15.55 -5.17
C ASP A 388 -16.88 15.74 -3.69
N GLN A 389 -16.04 15.19 -2.82
CA GLN A 389 -16.22 15.19 -1.37
C GLN A 389 -15.13 16.00 -0.69
N LYS A 390 -15.50 16.64 0.42
CA LYS A 390 -14.53 17.29 1.32
C LYS A 390 -14.08 16.31 2.39
N LEU A 391 -12.84 16.43 2.80
CA LEU A 391 -12.32 15.67 3.93
C LEU A 391 -12.93 16.21 5.25
N SER A 392 -13.17 15.31 6.19
CA SER A 392 -13.60 15.68 7.55
C SER A 392 -12.50 16.42 8.32
N GLU A 393 -11.25 16.10 8.05
CA GLU A 393 -10.04 16.76 8.56
C GLU A 393 -8.88 16.59 7.57
N ASN A 394 -7.83 17.38 7.72
CA ASN A 394 -6.65 17.26 6.86
C ASN A 394 -6.04 15.87 6.95
N ALA A 395 -5.66 15.35 5.80
CA ALA A 395 -4.96 14.09 5.67
C ALA A 395 -3.75 14.27 4.76
N TYR A 396 -2.75 13.41 4.97
CA TYR A 396 -1.53 13.41 4.17
C TYR A 396 -1.27 12.04 3.57
N PHE A 397 -0.72 12.06 2.37
CA PHE A 397 -0.15 10.88 1.73
C PHE A 397 1.36 11.01 1.74
N ILE A 398 2.02 9.95 2.17
CA ILE A 398 3.48 9.81 2.17
C ILE A 398 3.80 8.69 1.21
N VAL A 399 4.62 8.95 0.19
CA VAL A 399 5.06 7.96 -0.80
C VAL A 399 6.57 7.82 -0.70
N PHE A 400 7.07 6.60 -0.49
CA PHE A 400 8.49 6.30 -0.28
C PHE A 400 8.98 5.02 -0.96
#